data_1f8ec9ede444ff0670f1d319edaca981
#
_entry.id   1f8ec9ede444ff0670f1d319edaca981
#
_cell.length_a   1.000
_cell.length_b   1.000
_cell.length_c   1.000
_cell.angle_alpha   90.00
_cell.angle_beta   90.00
_cell.angle_gamma   90.00
#
_symmetry.space_group_name_H-M   'P 1'
#
loop_
_entity.id
_entity.type
_entity.pdbx_description
1 polymer ?
#
loop_
_entity_poly.entity_id
_entity_poly.type
_entity_poly.pdbx_seq_one_letter_code
_entity_poly.pdbx_strand_id
1 'polypeptide(L)'
;IDLGSTINTEIAREIRALGVYSEIHNFDITEAEIAALGNVKGFILNGGVNNIVDGVKIDASMAVYNSGLPLFIVNHDGLIGQNIESFSLDPEVRKDQLSDFIFEVCGAQANWNMKNFIDEQVQLIKEQVKDKKVLLALSGGVDSSVVAALLLKAIGNQLYCVHVNHGLM
;
A
#
# COMPACT_ATOMS: atom_id res chain seq x y z
N ILE A 1 -1.48 3.09 7.38
CA ILE A 1 -0.73 2.42 8.46
C ILE A 1 -1.68 1.42 9.13
N ASP A 2 -1.26 0.15 9.16
CA ASP A 2 -2.02 -0.92 9.82
C ASP A 2 -1.81 -0.89 11.32
N LEU A 3 -2.88 -0.60 12.05
CA LEU A 3 -2.94 -0.59 13.51
C LEU A 3 -3.91 -1.68 14.03
N GLY A 4 -3.94 -2.83 13.37
CA GLY A 4 -4.76 -3.97 13.73
C GLY A 4 -6.16 -3.97 13.12
N SER A 5 -6.35 -3.25 12.03
CA SER A 5 -7.63 -3.18 11.30
C SER A 5 -7.89 -4.42 10.45
N THR A 6 -9.15 -4.79 10.34
CA THR A 6 -9.62 -5.84 9.42
C THR A 6 -10.05 -5.27 8.05
N ILE A 7 -10.10 -3.94 7.91
CA ILE A 7 -10.58 -3.27 6.68
C ILE A 7 -9.46 -2.52 5.91
N ASN A 8 -8.19 -2.78 6.20
CA ASN A 8 -7.05 -2.13 5.52
C ASN A 8 -7.14 -2.24 4.00
N THR A 9 -7.41 -3.44 3.50
CA THR A 9 -7.53 -3.70 2.06
C THR A 9 -8.75 -3.00 1.43
N GLU A 10 -9.84 -2.89 2.18
CA GLU A 10 -11.05 -2.20 1.73
C GLU A 10 -10.77 -0.70 1.54
N ILE A 11 -10.21 -0.04 2.54
CA ILE A 11 -9.83 1.38 2.47
C ILE A 11 -8.83 1.62 1.32
N ALA A 12 -7.81 0.77 1.18
CA ALA A 12 -6.86 0.90 0.10
C ALA A 12 -7.52 0.78 -1.30
N ARG A 13 -8.54 -0.07 -1.44
CA ARG A 13 -9.31 -0.20 -2.68
C ARG A 13 -10.19 1.02 -2.93
N GLU A 14 -10.82 1.58 -1.89
CA GLU A 14 -11.62 2.80 -1.99
C GLU A 14 -10.77 3.97 -2.50
N ILE A 15 -9.56 4.16 -1.96
CA ILE A 15 -8.61 5.18 -2.41
C ILE A 15 -8.22 4.98 -3.89
N ARG A 16 -7.91 3.75 -4.27
CA ARG A 16 -7.56 3.41 -5.65
C ARG A 16 -8.73 3.60 -6.62
N ALA A 17 -9.96 3.38 -6.16
CA ALA A 17 -11.16 3.66 -6.92
C ALA A 17 -11.36 5.16 -7.19
N LEU A 18 -10.84 6.03 -6.32
CA LEU A 18 -10.78 7.48 -6.53
C LEU A 18 -9.64 7.89 -7.50
N GLY A 19 -8.88 6.95 -8.02
CA GLY A 19 -7.76 7.22 -8.92
C GLY A 19 -6.48 7.68 -8.24
N VAL A 20 -6.31 7.41 -6.95
CA VAL A 20 -5.11 7.76 -6.16
C VAL A 20 -4.39 6.50 -5.71
N TYR A 21 -3.06 6.49 -5.81
CA TYR A 21 -2.25 5.37 -5.34
C TYR A 21 -2.25 5.28 -3.81
N SER A 22 -2.27 4.06 -3.29
CA SER A 22 -2.20 3.79 -1.86
C SER A 22 -1.45 2.50 -1.56
N GLU A 23 -0.71 2.48 -0.46
CA GLU A 23 -0.01 1.31 0.08
C GLU A 23 -0.39 1.09 1.54
N ILE A 24 -0.26 -0.16 2.01
CA ILE A 24 -0.46 -0.53 3.40
C ILE A 24 0.91 -0.82 4.00
N HIS A 25 1.24 -0.11 5.09
CA HIS A 25 2.49 -0.27 5.82
C HIS A 25 2.22 -0.66 7.27
N ASN A 26 3.19 -1.32 7.88
CA ASN A 26 3.15 -1.67 9.30
C ASN A 26 3.21 -0.43 10.19
N PHE A 27 2.77 -0.59 11.43
CA PHE A 27 2.74 0.47 12.44
C PHE A 27 4.13 1.02 12.81
N ASP A 28 5.18 0.23 12.66
CA ASP A 28 6.58 0.53 13.01
C ASP A 28 7.42 1.12 11.86
N ILE A 29 6.77 1.55 10.77
CA ILE A 29 7.45 2.17 9.63
C ILE A 29 8.41 3.26 10.07
N THR A 30 9.63 3.24 9.55
CA THR A 30 10.71 4.16 9.89
C THR A 30 10.70 5.43 9.02
N GLU A 31 11.39 6.47 9.48
CA GLU A 31 11.60 7.71 8.71
C GLU A 31 12.30 7.45 7.37
N ALA A 32 13.29 6.54 7.35
CA ALA A 32 14.01 6.16 6.12
C ALA A 32 13.09 5.46 5.11
N GLU A 33 12.20 4.59 5.57
CA GLU A 33 11.21 3.94 4.71
C GLU A 33 10.20 4.95 4.17
N ILE A 34 9.69 5.86 5.00
CA ILE A 34 8.80 6.95 4.55
C ILE A 34 9.49 7.80 3.47
N ALA A 35 10.74 8.18 3.70
CA ALA A 35 11.51 8.97 2.73
C ALA A 35 11.73 8.20 1.41
N ALA A 36 11.88 6.88 1.45
CA ALA A 36 12.04 6.04 0.27
C ALA A 36 10.75 5.91 -0.57
N LEU A 37 9.57 6.13 0.02
CA LEU A 37 8.30 6.16 -0.72
C LEU A 37 8.17 7.37 -1.67
N GLY A 38 8.96 8.41 -1.46
CA GLY A 38 9.01 9.59 -2.31
C GLY A 38 7.85 10.56 -2.08
N ASN A 39 6.80 10.50 -2.90
CA ASN A 39 5.74 11.50 -2.89
C ASN A 39 4.54 11.13 -2.00
N VAL A 40 4.77 10.90 -0.71
CA VAL A 40 3.70 10.67 0.27
C VAL A 40 2.92 11.97 0.49
N LYS A 41 1.60 11.90 0.45
CA LYS A 41 0.69 13.05 0.60
C LYS A 41 -0.01 13.10 1.94
N GLY A 42 -0.15 11.96 2.61
CA GLY A 42 -0.80 11.83 3.91
C GLY A 42 -0.82 10.39 4.37
N PHE A 43 -1.24 10.19 5.60
CA PHE A 43 -1.37 8.87 6.21
C PHE A 43 -2.78 8.63 6.73
N ILE A 44 -3.21 7.39 6.64
CA ILE A 44 -4.42 6.89 7.27
C ILE A 44 -4.01 5.91 8.36
N LEU A 45 -4.28 6.25 9.63
CA LEU A 45 -4.04 5.42 10.79
C LEU A 45 -5.27 4.52 11.00
N ASN A 46 -5.17 3.27 10.57
CA ASN A 46 -6.31 2.37 10.51
C ASN A 46 -6.27 1.36 11.66
N GLY A 47 -6.95 1.69 12.75
CA GLY A 47 -7.06 0.87 13.93
C GLY A 47 -8.12 -0.22 13.83
N GLY A 48 -8.06 -1.17 14.74
CA GLY A 48 -9.02 -2.26 14.80
C GLY A 48 -8.87 -3.15 16.03
N VAL A 49 -9.51 -4.30 15.96
CA VAL A 49 -9.57 -5.26 17.09
C VAL A 49 -8.25 -5.98 17.35
N ASN A 50 -7.35 -6.05 16.35
CA ASN A 50 -6.06 -6.73 16.45
C ASN A 50 -4.93 -5.76 16.85
N ASN A 51 -5.22 -4.81 17.71
CA ASN A 51 -4.31 -3.72 18.08
C ASN A 51 -3.35 -4.06 19.23
N ILE A 52 -3.14 -5.33 19.53
CA ILE A 52 -2.21 -5.80 20.56
C ILE A 52 -1.19 -6.74 19.92
N VAL A 53 0.09 -6.40 20.05
CA VAL A 53 1.22 -7.24 19.61
C VAL A 53 2.11 -7.46 20.84
N ASP A 54 2.44 -8.72 21.13
CA ASP A 54 3.24 -9.12 22.30
C ASP A 54 2.73 -8.54 23.65
N GLY A 55 1.41 -8.39 23.77
CA GLY A 55 0.77 -7.84 24.98
C GLY A 55 0.81 -6.31 25.09
N VAL A 56 1.32 -5.61 24.06
CA VAL A 56 1.39 -4.15 24.01
C VAL A 56 0.42 -3.62 22.96
N LYS A 57 -0.35 -2.58 23.30
CA LYS A 57 -1.20 -1.87 22.35
C LYS A 57 -0.30 -1.16 21.33
N ILE A 58 -0.52 -1.44 20.06
CA ILE A 58 0.25 -0.81 18.97
C ILE A 58 -0.26 0.59 18.68
N ASP A 59 0.67 1.45 18.26
CA ASP A 59 0.42 2.79 17.76
C ASP A 59 1.35 3.05 16.57
N ALA A 60 1.03 4.06 15.78
CA ALA A 60 1.89 4.45 14.68
C ALA A 60 3.24 4.96 15.19
N SER A 61 4.29 4.72 14.41
CA SER A 61 5.63 5.19 14.75
C SER A 61 5.70 6.72 14.84
N MET A 62 6.63 7.22 15.66
CA MET A 62 6.89 8.67 15.76
C MET A 62 7.30 9.28 14.42
N ALA A 63 7.84 8.50 13.48
CA ALA A 63 8.15 8.96 12.13
C ALA A 63 6.89 9.39 11.36
N VAL A 64 5.76 8.72 11.56
CA VAL A 64 4.47 9.10 10.98
C VAL A 64 3.95 10.38 11.62
N TYR A 65 3.93 10.47 12.94
CA TYR A 65 3.43 11.66 13.65
C TYR A 65 4.28 12.91 13.40
N ASN A 66 5.59 12.75 13.28
CA ASN A 66 6.53 13.86 13.04
C ASN A 66 6.72 14.19 11.55
N SER A 67 6.05 13.49 10.64
CA SER A 67 6.19 13.69 9.20
C SER A 67 5.74 15.07 8.72
N GLY A 68 4.89 15.76 9.50
CA GLY A 68 4.25 17.02 9.10
C GLY A 68 3.18 16.85 8.01
N LEU A 69 2.88 15.61 7.60
CA LEU A 69 1.85 15.30 6.60
C LEU A 69 0.48 15.17 7.26
N PRO A 70 -0.60 15.38 6.52
CA PRO A 70 -1.96 15.14 7.00
C PRO A 70 -2.14 13.71 7.49
N LEU A 71 -2.80 13.57 8.65
CA LEU A 71 -3.13 12.30 9.24
C LEU A 71 -4.64 12.15 9.30
N PHE A 72 -5.12 10.96 9.01
CA PHE A 72 -6.51 10.59 9.10
C PHE A 72 -6.65 9.34 9.97
N ILE A 73 -7.56 9.36 10.96
CA ILE A 73 -7.67 8.29 11.94
C ILE A 73 -8.97 7.52 11.76
N VAL A 74 -8.86 6.21 11.66
CA VAL A 74 -9.98 5.28 11.62
C VAL A 74 -9.90 4.38 12.85
N ASN A 75 -10.88 4.46 13.74
CA ASN A 75 -11.02 3.57 14.88
C ASN A 75 -9.70 3.36 15.69
N HIS A 76 -9.02 4.46 16.01
CA HIS A 76 -7.77 4.46 16.79
C HIS A 76 -7.71 5.67 17.71
N ASP A 77 -7.19 5.49 18.94
CA ASP A 77 -7.08 6.50 19.99
C ASP A 77 -5.65 7.02 20.16
N GLY A 78 -4.82 6.95 19.11
CA GLY A 78 -3.39 7.26 19.17
C GLY A 78 -3.07 8.69 19.59
N LEU A 79 -1.80 9.04 19.57
CA LEU A 79 -1.33 10.39 19.88
C LEU A 79 -2.02 11.41 18.95
N ILE A 80 -2.80 12.31 19.55
CA ILE A 80 -3.53 13.34 18.81
C ILE A 80 -2.52 14.39 18.31
N GLY A 81 -2.15 14.32 17.03
CA GLY A 81 -1.33 15.33 16.36
C GLY A 81 -2.17 16.43 15.71
N GLN A 82 -1.53 17.41 15.11
CA GLN A 82 -2.20 18.45 14.34
C GLN A 82 -2.70 17.88 13.00
N ASN A 83 -3.87 18.35 12.53
CA ASN A 83 -4.54 17.94 11.27
C ASN A 83 -5.13 16.51 11.29
N ILE A 84 -5.86 16.18 12.34
CA ILE A 84 -6.56 14.90 12.47
C ILE A 84 -8.04 15.09 12.20
N GLU A 85 -8.55 14.35 11.23
CA GLU A 85 -9.98 14.13 11.05
C GLU A 85 -10.32 12.69 11.46
N SER A 86 -11.44 12.52 12.18
CA SER A 86 -11.91 11.20 12.59
C SER A 86 -12.93 10.65 11.58
N PHE A 87 -12.81 9.38 11.28
CA PHE A 87 -13.60 8.67 10.29
C PHE A 87 -14.86 8.01 10.84
N SER A 88 -15.91 8.01 10.04
CA SER A 88 -17.02 7.10 10.25
C SER A 88 -16.67 5.67 9.79
N LEU A 89 -17.15 4.68 10.54
CA LEU A 89 -17.09 3.27 10.11
C LEU A 89 -18.20 2.93 9.11
N ASP A 90 -19.21 3.81 8.96
CA ASP A 90 -20.22 3.70 7.94
C ASP A 90 -19.58 3.89 6.54
N PRO A 91 -19.66 2.90 5.65
CA PRO A 91 -18.99 2.95 4.35
C PRO A 91 -19.42 4.13 3.46
N GLU A 92 -20.69 4.54 3.51
CA GLU A 92 -21.20 5.65 2.69
C GLU A 92 -20.63 6.99 3.17
N VAL A 93 -20.66 7.23 4.49
CA VAL A 93 -20.11 8.44 5.10
C VAL A 93 -18.58 8.47 4.96
N ARG A 94 -17.93 7.32 5.17
CA ARG A 94 -16.47 7.17 5.04
C ARG A 94 -15.99 7.54 3.64
N LYS A 95 -16.69 7.15 2.60
CA LYS A 95 -16.30 7.40 1.21
C LYS A 95 -16.22 8.90 0.90
N ASP A 96 -17.18 9.67 1.36
CA ASP A 96 -17.20 11.12 1.16
C ASP A 96 -16.06 11.78 1.97
N GLN A 97 -15.91 11.43 3.25
CA GLN A 97 -14.83 11.91 4.11
C GLN A 97 -13.44 11.56 3.55
N LEU A 98 -13.28 10.34 3.00
CA LEU A 98 -12.06 9.89 2.37
C LEU A 98 -11.71 10.71 1.12
N SER A 99 -12.72 11.01 0.30
CA SER A 99 -12.57 11.87 -0.87
C SER A 99 -12.10 13.27 -0.48
N ASP A 100 -12.76 13.89 0.49
CA ASP A 100 -12.40 15.22 0.98
C ASP A 100 -10.98 15.24 1.58
N PHE A 101 -10.64 14.28 2.41
CA PHE A 101 -9.29 14.17 2.95
C PHE A 101 -8.23 14.04 1.86
N ILE A 102 -8.45 13.17 0.88
CA ILE A 102 -7.48 12.90 -0.20
C ILE A 102 -7.29 14.12 -1.09
N PHE A 103 -8.36 14.76 -1.52
CA PHE A 103 -8.28 15.81 -2.52
C PHE A 103 -8.12 17.20 -1.92
N GLU A 104 -8.86 17.52 -0.85
CA GLU A 104 -8.84 18.87 -0.26
C GLU A 104 -7.72 19.02 0.77
N VAL A 105 -7.50 18.00 1.62
CA VAL A 105 -6.49 18.10 2.70
C VAL A 105 -5.10 17.67 2.22
N CYS A 106 -4.99 16.50 1.57
CA CYS A 106 -3.72 15.99 1.06
C CYS A 106 -3.30 16.60 -0.28
N GLY A 107 -4.21 17.24 -1.01
CA GLY A 107 -3.95 17.79 -2.34
C GLY A 107 -3.51 16.74 -3.35
N ALA A 108 -3.97 15.49 -3.21
CA ALA A 108 -3.66 14.43 -4.14
C ALA A 108 -4.35 14.63 -5.48
N GLN A 109 -3.84 14.00 -6.52
CA GLN A 109 -4.43 14.06 -7.86
C GLN A 109 -4.88 12.68 -8.31
N ALA A 110 -6.04 12.60 -8.96
CA ALA A 110 -6.59 11.37 -9.51
C ALA A 110 -5.88 10.98 -10.82
N ASN A 111 -4.62 10.61 -10.73
CA ASN A 111 -3.76 10.25 -11.87
C ASN A 111 -3.33 8.78 -11.88
N TRP A 112 -3.74 8.00 -10.87
CA TRP A 112 -3.45 6.58 -10.79
C TRP A 112 -4.54 5.75 -11.47
N ASN A 113 -4.14 4.78 -12.27
CA ASN A 113 -4.98 3.69 -12.74
C ASN A 113 -4.12 2.45 -12.97
N MET A 114 -4.76 1.27 -12.99
CA MET A 114 -4.07 -0.01 -13.11
C MET A 114 -3.23 -0.12 -14.38
N LYS A 115 -3.66 0.48 -15.49
CA LYS A 115 -2.91 0.45 -16.75
C LYS A 115 -1.61 1.21 -16.63
N ASN A 116 -1.66 2.44 -16.12
CA ASN A 116 -0.47 3.26 -15.91
C ASN A 116 0.49 2.58 -14.93
N PHE A 117 -0.04 2.02 -13.84
CA PHE A 117 0.75 1.26 -12.87
C PHE A 117 1.48 0.08 -13.52
N ILE A 118 0.80 -0.73 -14.36
CA ILE A 118 1.43 -1.84 -15.09
C ILE A 118 2.54 -1.32 -16.01
N ASP A 119 2.32 -0.23 -16.73
CA ASP A 119 3.29 0.31 -17.67
C ASP A 119 4.52 0.89 -16.92
N GLU A 120 4.33 1.54 -15.79
CA GLU A 120 5.40 1.98 -14.88
C GLU A 120 6.21 0.81 -14.33
N GLN A 121 5.53 -0.23 -13.81
CA GLN A 121 6.22 -1.45 -13.31
C GLN A 121 7.02 -2.15 -14.40
N VAL A 122 6.49 -2.25 -15.61
CA VAL A 122 7.21 -2.81 -16.76
C VAL A 122 8.47 -2.00 -17.05
N GLN A 123 8.41 -0.68 -16.99
CA GLN A 123 9.58 0.17 -17.20
C GLN A 123 10.64 0.00 -16.09
N LEU A 124 10.22 0.01 -14.83
CA LEU A 124 11.12 -0.23 -13.70
C LEU A 124 11.82 -1.59 -13.79
N ILE A 125 11.09 -2.64 -14.15
CA ILE A 125 11.66 -3.98 -14.34
C ILE A 125 12.74 -3.94 -15.45
N LYS A 126 12.49 -3.29 -16.57
CA LYS A 126 13.48 -3.16 -17.66
C LYS A 126 14.75 -2.47 -17.18
N GLU A 127 14.60 -1.38 -16.42
CA GLU A 127 15.73 -0.60 -15.89
C GLU A 127 16.57 -1.39 -14.87
N GLN A 128 15.92 -2.23 -14.05
CA GLN A 128 16.61 -3.08 -13.08
C GLN A 128 17.29 -4.29 -13.72
N VAL A 129 16.58 -4.97 -14.62
CA VAL A 129 17.05 -6.23 -15.22
C VAL A 129 18.11 -5.99 -16.30
N LYS A 130 17.90 -4.96 -17.13
CA LYS A 130 18.76 -4.65 -18.29
C LYS A 130 18.94 -5.87 -19.20
N ASP A 131 20.18 -6.35 -19.33
CA ASP A 131 20.58 -7.49 -20.14
C ASP A 131 20.65 -8.82 -19.37
N LYS A 132 20.34 -8.79 -18.07
CA LYS A 132 20.40 -9.97 -17.20
C LYS A 132 19.24 -10.93 -17.43
N LYS A 133 19.45 -12.18 -17.07
CA LYS A 133 18.40 -13.21 -17.02
C LYS A 133 17.75 -13.23 -15.64
N VAL A 134 16.45 -13.48 -15.62
CA VAL A 134 15.66 -13.59 -14.39
C VAL A 134 15.14 -15.00 -14.25
N LEU A 135 15.32 -15.61 -13.08
CA LEU A 135 14.74 -16.87 -12.71
C LEU A 135 13.56 -16.61 -11.76
N LEU A 136 12.38 -17.07 -12.11
CA LEU A 136 11.17 -16.99 -11.30
C LEU A 136 10.72 -18.37 -10.87
N ALA A 137 10.61 -18.60 -9.56
CA ALA A 137 9.97 -19.78 -9.02
C ALA A 137 8.44 -19.58 -9.02
N LEU A 138 7.73 -20.38 -9.83
CA LEU A 138 6.28 -20.35 -9.94
C LEU A 138 5.64 -21.33 -8.96
N SER A 139 4.92 -20.82 -7.97
CA SER A 139 4.17 -21.64 -7.01
C SER A 139 2.82 -22.15 -7.57
N GLY A 140 2.33 -21.54 -8.66
CA GLY A 140 0.99 -21.77 -9.20
C GLY A 140 -0.10 -20.89 -8.56
N GLY A 141 0.25 -20.06 -7.56
CA GLY A 141 -0.65 -19.06 -6.97
C GLY A 141 -0.83 -17.80 -7.82
N VAL A 142 -1.82 -16.99 -7.47
CA VAL A 142 -2.17 -15.75 -8.18
C VAL A 142 -0.99 -14.78 -8.21
N ASP A 143 -0.32 -14.55 -7.08
CA ASP A 143 0.76 -13.58 -6.96
C ASP A 143 1.94 -13.92 -7.88
N SER A 144 2.40 -15.18 -7.86
CA SER A 144 3.49 -15.62 -8.73
C SER A 144 3.12 -15.56 -10.22
N SER A 145 1.84 -15.76 -10.56
CA SER A 145 1.34 -15.63 -11.92
C SER A 145 1.30 -14.17 -12.38
N VAL A 146 0.91 -13.24 -11.52
CA VAL A 146 0.95 -11.79 -11.81
C VAL A 146 2.40 -11.32 -12.03
N VAL A 147 3.32 -11.74 -11.15
CA VAL A 147 4.76 -11.44 -11.31
C VAL A 147 5.29 -12.00 -12.63
N ALA A 148 4.94 -13.24 -12.99
CA ALA A 148 5.32 -13.84 -14.27
C ALA A 148 4.82 -13.03 -15.46
N ALA A 149 3.56 -12.59 -15.42
CA ALA A 149 2.96 -11.79 -16.50
C ALA A 149 3.65 -10.43 -16.67
N LEU A 150 3.97 -9.74 -15.58
CA LEU A 150 4.71 -8.47 -15.59
C LEU A 150 6.12 -8.65 -16.13
N LEU A 151 6.85 -9.66 -15.65
CA LEU A 151 8.21 -9.98 -16.13
C LEU A 151 8.20 -10.36 -17.60
N LEU A 152 7.25 -11.19 -18.03
CA LEU A 152 7.12 -11.57 -19.44
C LEU A 152 6.89 -10.34 -20.34
N LYS A 153 6.01 -9.42 -19.91
CA LYS A 153 5.74 -8.16 -20.63
C LYS A 153 6.97 -7.24 -20.67
N ALA A 154 7.78 -7.24 -19.61
CA ALA A 154 8.94 -6.36 -19.49
C ALA A 154 10.17 -6.89 -20.22
N ILE A 155 10.54 -8.15 -20.01
CA ILE A 155 11.85 -8.72 -20.39
C ILE A 155 11.75 -9.96 -21.31
N GLY A 156 10.56 -10.46 -21.57
CA GLY A 156 10.34 -11.52 -22.57
C GLY A 156 11.26 -12.74 -22.38
N ASN A 157 12.11 -13.00 -23.36
CA ASN A 157 13.00 -14.17 -23.41
C ASN A 157 14.10 -14.18 -22.33
N GLN A 158 14.28 -13.14 -21.55
CA GLN A 158 15.21 -13.11 -20.41
C GLN A 158 14.60 -13.79 -19.17
N LEU A 159 13.29 -14.07 -19.18
CA LEU A 159 12.59 -14.75 -18.09
C LEU A 159 12.68 -16.26 -18.21
N TYR A 160 13.11 -16.92 -17.15
CA TYR A 160 13.09 -18.36 -16.97
C TYR A 160 12.17 -18.70 -15.79
N CYS A 161 11.10 -19.43 -16.06
CA CYS A 161 10.18 -19.87 -15.01
C CYS A 161 10.48 -21.32 -14.62
N VAL A 162 10.54 -21.59 -13.32
CA VAL A 162 10.71 -22.92 -12.76
C VAL A 162 9.53 -23.24 -11.84
N HIS A 163 8.88 -24.35 -12.10
CA HIS A 163 7.85 -24.92 -11.24
C HIS A 163 8.32 -26.25 -10.69
N VAL A 164 8.26 -26.41 -9.36
CA VAL A 164 8.60 -27.67 -8.69
C VAL A 164 7.31 -28.37 -8.35
N ASN A 165 7.04 -29.48 -9.02
CA ASN A 165 5.89 -30.32 -8.72
C ASN A 165 6.28 -31.48 -7.80
N HIS A 166 5.78 -31.45 -6.57
CA HIS A 166 6.01 -32.51 -5.59
C HIS A 166 4.90 -33.60 -5.58
N GLY A 167 3.94 -33.48 -6.51
CA GLY A 167 2.79 -34.41 -6.57
C GLY A 167 1.79 -34.23 -5.41
N LEU A 168 1.83 -33.10 -4.71
CA LEU A 168 0.98 -32.80 -3.55
C LEU A 168 -0.14 -31.81 -3.86
N MET A 169 -0.28 -31.37 -5.11
CA MET A 169 -1.36 -30.50 -5.61
C MET A 169 -2.09 -31.16 -6.76
#